data_a214bd08ccacd2d59dba499d546d6e88
#
_entry.id   a214bd08ccacd2d59dba499d546d6e88
#
_cell.length_a   1.000
_cell.length_b   1.000
_cell.length_c   1.000
_cell.angle_alpha   90.00
_cell.angle_beta   90.00
_cell.angle_gamma   90.00
#
_symmetry.space_group_name_H-M   'P 1'
#
loop_
_entity.id
_entity.type
_entity.pdbx_description
1 polymer ?
#
loop_
_entity_poly.entity_id
_entity_poly.type
_entity_poly.pdbx_seq_one_letter_code
_entity_poly.pdbx_strand_id
1 'polypeptide(L)'
;MGFFDRFQRKKPLTEAQKRWNKLWFLWFKGGIESPYEELMTYQSEVTNGGHGQYFINTLLWKTHMQTLHTILPDILWENLQAACDAFEAEDDETLAECDTMFDRNQHLVAEILQAHADTLAL
;
A
#
# COMPACT_ATOMS: atom_id res chain seq x y z
N MET A 1 14.56 32.04 -18.48
CA MET A 1 14.05 30.72 -18.81
C MET A 1 12.85 30.45 -17.95
N GLY A 2 11.88 29.88 -18.48
CA GLY A 2 10.65 29.79 -17.76
C GLY A 2 10.11 28.41 -17.65
N PHE A 3 8.85 28.36 -17.56
CA PHE A 3 8.04 27.19 -17.39
C PHE A 3 8.34 26.05 -18.40
N PHE A 4 8.61 26.40 -19.66
CA PHE A 4 8.91 25.40 -20.71
C PHE A 4 10.21 24.64 -20.48
N ASP A 5 11.21 25.29 -19.90
CA ASP A 5 12.48 24.62 -19.63
C ASP A 5 12.33 23.53 -18.58
N ARG A 6 11.45 23.71 -17.61
CA ARG A 6 11.14 22.69 -16.61
C ARG A 6 10.53 21.46 -17.25
N PHE A 7 9.62 21.63 -18.20
CA PHE A 7 8.99 20.52 -18.90
C PHE A 7 9.99 19.78 -19.80
N GLN A 8 10.82 20.50 -20.49
CA GLN A 8 11.80 19.91 -21.40
C GLN A 8 12.87 19.12 -20.66
N ARG A 9 13.15 19.47 -19.41
CA ARG A 9 14.14 18.78 -18.57
C ARG A 9 13.59 17.58 -17.85
N LYS A 10 12.28 17.36 -17.90
CA LYS A 10 11.66 16.22 -17.27
C LYS A 10 12.11 14.95 -17.96
N LYS A 11 12.79 14.08 -17.21
CA LYS A 11 13.20 12.79 -17.73
C LYS A 11 11.98 11.93 -18.07
N PRO A 12 12.01 11.18 -19.16
CA PRO A 12 10.95 10.22 -19.44
C PRO A 12 10.90 9.15 -18.35
N LEU A 13 9.72 8.60 -18.12
CA LEU A 13 9.52 7.53 -17.17
C LEU A 13 10.28 6.27 -17.62
N THR A 14 10.88 5.57 -16.67
CA THR A 14 11.45 4.24 -16.91
C THR A 14 10.35 3.22 -17.17
N GLU A 15 10.71 2.08 -17.73
CA GLU A 15 9.77 0.98 -17.90
C GLU A 15 9.17 0.53 -16.56
N ALA A 16 9.99 0.49 -15.50
CA ALA A 16 9.51 0.15 -14.16
C ALA A 16 8.49 1.16 -13.64
N GLN A 17 8.73 2.45 -13.86
CA GLN A 17 7.80 3.51 -13.46
C GLN A 17 6.49 3.44 -14.24
N LYS A 18 6.54 3.14 -15.53
CA LYS A 18 5.35 2.96 -16.37
C LYS A 18 4.50 1.79 -15.88
N ARG A 19 5.15 0.68 -15.51
CA ARG A 19 4.45 -0.50 -14.98
C ARG A 19 3.86 -0.24 -13.61
N TRP A 20 4.58 0.47 -12.76
CA TRP A 20 4.07 0.92 -11.47
C TRP A 20 2.80 1.76 -11.63
N ASN A 21 2.85 2.74 -12.54
CA ASN A 21 1.69 3.58 -12.81
C ASN A 21 0.52 2.78 -13.37
N LYS A 22 0.79 1.81 -14.23
CA LYS A 22 -0.23 0.92 -14.77
C LYS A 22 -0.86 0.07 -13.68
N LEU A 23 -0.06 -0.44 -12.74
CA LEU A 23 -0.57 -1.22 -11.63
C LEU A 23 -1.62 -0.43 -10.83
N TRP A 24 -1.31 0.80 -10.45
CA TRP A 24 -2.22 1.65 -9.70
C TRP A 24 -3.45 2.07 -10.50
N PHE A 25 -3.29 2.30 -11.79
CA PHE A 25 -4.41 2.56 -12.68
C PHE A 25 -5.37 1.36 -12.73
N LEU A 26 -4.84 0.16 -12.86
CA LEU A 26 -5.64 -1.06 -12.87
C LEU A 26 -6.34 -1.28 -11.53
N TRP A 27 -5.66 -1.02 -10.42
CA TRP A 27 -6.27 -1.11 -9.09
C TRP A 27 -7.45 -0.15 -8.97
N PHE A 28 -7.29 1.07 -9.42
CA PHE A 28 -8.35 2.07 -9.41
C PHE A 28 -9.56 1.60 -10.22
N LYS A 29 -9.33 0.89 -11.30
CA LYS A 29 -10.38 0.34 -12.18
C LYS A 29 -10.97 -0.98 -11.68
N GLY A 30 -10.46 -1.54 -10.59
CA GLY A 30 -10.89 -2.85 -10.09
C GLY A 30 -10.32 -4.03 -10.86
N GLY A 31 -9.23 -3.83 -11.58
CA GLY A 31 -8.62 -4.86 -12.44
C GLY A 31 -7.44 -5.60 -11.81
N ILE A 32 -7.28 -5.55 -10.49
CA ILE A 32 -6.20 -6.24 -9.79
C ILE A 32 -6.77 -7.42 -9.00
N GLU A 33 -6.14 -8.57 -9.12
CA GLU A 33 -6.54 -9.80 -8.44
C GLU A 33 -5.93 -9.91 -7.04
N SER A 34 -6.55 -10.75 -6.20
CA SER A 34 -5.98 -11.14 -4.90
C SER A 34 -4.66 -11.89 -5.09
N PRO A 35 -3.70 -11.77 -4.17
CA PRO A 35 -3.72 -10.99 -2.93
C PRO A 35 -3.30 -9.52 -3.12
N TYR A 36 -2.96 -9.10 -4.32
CA TYR A 36 -2.42 -7.77 -4.61
C TYR A 36 -3.45 -6.67 -4.43
N GLU A 37 -4.70 -6.95 -4.74
CA GLU A 37 -5.79 -5.98 -4.54
C GLU A 37 -5.90 -5.60 -3.07
N GLU A 38 -5.89 -6.57 -2.18
CA GLU A 38 -5.96 -6.34 -0.73
C GLU A 38 -4.71 -5.62 -0.22
N LEU A 39 -3.54 -5.97 -0.74
CA LEU A 39 -2.28 -5.32 -0.36
C LEU A 39 -2.26 -3.86 -0.77
N MET A 40 -2.73 -3.54 -1.97
CA MET A 40 -2.78 -2.17 -2.48
C MET A 40 -3.79 -1.33 -1.69
N THR A 41 -4.93 -1.89 -1.36
CA THR A 41 -5.93 -1.24 -0.52
C THR A 41 -5.36 -0.93 0.87
N TYR A 42 -4.70 -1.89 1.48
CA TYR A 42 -4.06 -1.71 2.78
C TYR A 42 -3.02 -0.59 2.73
N GLN A 43 -2.10 -0.65 1.79
CA GLN A 43 -1.07 0.38 1.64
C GLN A 43 -1.67 1.77 1.40
N SER A 44 -2.64 1.86 0.51
CA SER A 44 -3.28 3.13 0.17
C SER A 44 -3.96 3.76 1.40
N GLU A 45 -4.73 2.99 2.14
CA GLU A 45 -5.45 3.48 3.30
C GLU A 45 -4.51 3.86 4.46
N VAL A 46 -3.52 3.01 4.76
CA VAL A 46 -2.59 3.29 5.85
C VAL A 46 -1.69 4.48 5.52
N THR A 47 -1.22 4.59 4.29
CA THR A 47 -0.40 5.73 3.85
C THR A 47 -1.20 7.03 3.93
N ASN A 48 -2.48 7.00 3.61
CA ASN A 48 -3.33 8.19 3.57
C ASN A 48 -3.82 8.62 4.96
N GLY A 49 -4.14 7.70 5.85
CA GLY A 49 -4.74 8.07 7.14
C GLY A 49 -4.48 7.10 8.29
N GLY A 50 -3.50 6.20 8.16
CA GLY A 50 -3.13 5.27 9.21
C GLY A 50 -4.02 4.02 9.28
N HIS A 51 -3.69 3.14 10.22
CA HIS A 51 -4.42 1.89 10.41
C HIS A 51 -5.87 2.12 10.82
N GLY A 52 -6.14 3.15 11.62
CA GLY A 52 -7.52 3.49 12.00
C GLY A 52 -8.40 3.74 10.78
N GLN A 53 -7.90 4.52 9.81
CA GLN A 53 -8.60 4.76 8.57
C GLN A 53 -8.81 3.46 7.76
N TYR A 54 -7.80 2.61 7.73
CA TYR A 54 -7.90 1.32 7.03
C TYR A 54 -9.09 0.50 7.58
N PHE A 55 -9.16 0.34 8.89
CA PHE A 55 -10.23 -0.45 9.52
C PHE A 55 -11.62 0.19 9.33
N ILE A 56 -11.70 1.50 9.39
CA ILE A 56 -12.97 2.22 9.22
C ILE A 56 -13.46 2.15 7.76
N ASN A 57 -12.56 2.36 6.81
CA ASN A 57 -12.93 2.45 5.39
C ASN A 57 -13.01 1.11 4.68
N THR A 58 -12.44 0.06 5.25
CA THR A 58 -12.43 -1.26 4.62
C THR A 58 -13.46 -2.16 5.30
N LEU A 59 -14.63 -2.26 4.70
CA LEU A 59 -15.76 -2.97 5.30
C LEU A 59 -15.44 -4.42 5.66
N LEU A 60 -14.66 -5.12 4.83
CA LEU A 60 -14.32 -6.52 5.02
C LEU A 60 -12.88 -6.71 5.49
N TRP A 61 -12.37 -5.80 6.33
CA TRP A 61 -10.97 -5.84 6.74
C TRP A 61 -10.58 -7.15 7.45
N LYS A 62 -11.49 -7.78 8.18
CA LYS A 62 -11.22 -9.07 8.84
C LYS A 62 -10.93 -10.17 7.82
N THR A 63 -11.67 -10.20 6.73
CA THR A 63 -11.43 -11.13 5.63
C THR A 63 -10.15 -10.77 4.90
N HIS A 64 -9.91 -9.48 4.66
CA HIS A 64 -8.69 -9.00 4.03
C HIS A 64 -7.44 -9.35 4.82
N MET A 65 -7.51 -9.35 6.15
CA MET A 65 -6.37 -9.74 6.98
C MET A 65 -5.90 -11.17 6.69
N GLN A 66 -6.82 -12.10 6.46
CA GLN A 66 -6.46 -13.48 6.09
C GLN A 66 -5.66 -13.52 4.80
N THR A 67 -6.07 -12.73 3.81
CA THR A 67 -5.36 -12.61 2.53
C THR A 67 -4.01 -11.92 2.72
N LEU A 68 -3.97 -10.82 3.49
CA LEU A 68 -2.74 -10.09 3.78
C LEU A 68 -1.70 -10.96 4.48
N HIS A 69 -2.12 -11.90 5.31
CA HIS A 69 -1.21 -12.82 5.98
C HIS A 69 -0.40 -13.64 4.96
N THR A 70 -0.96 -13.92 3.79
CA THR A 70 -0.27 -14.70 2.76
C THR A 70 0.80 -13.92 2.00
N ILE A 71 0.76 -12.58 2.06
CA ILE A 71 1.62 -11.75 1.23
C ILE A 71 2.50 -10.78 2.03
N LEU A 72 2.09 -10.37 3.22
CA LEU A 72 2.87 -9.43 4.03
C LEU A 72 4.11 -10.11 4.61
N PRO A 73 5.28 -9.44 4.58
CA PRO A 73 6.42 -9.87 5.39
C PRO A 73 6.06 -9.93 6.86
N ASP A 74 6.73 -10.81 7.61
CA ASP A 74 6.42 -11.06 9.02
C ASP A 74 6.37 -9.78 9.85
N ILE A 75 7.33 -8.87 9.66
CA ILE A 75 7.38 -7.61 10.42
C ILE A 75 6.11 -6.78 10.23
N LEU A 76 5.58 -6.75 9.00
CA LEU A 76 4.38 -5.98 8.69
C LEU A 76 3.12 -6.74 9.11
N TRP A 77 3.12 -8.06 9.03
CA TRP A 77 2.00 -8.86 9.50
C TRP A 77 1.83 -8.72 11.03
N GLU A 78 2.92 -8.84 11.79
CA GLU A 78 2.89 -8.65 13.24
C GLU A 78 2.41 -7.24 13.59
N ASN A 79 2.86 -6.24 12.85
CA ASN A 79 2.43 -4.86 13.04
C ASN A 79 0.93 -4.68 12.77
N LEU A 80 0.41 -5.31 11.73
CA LEU A 80 -1.02 -5.26 11.42
C LEU A 80 -1.86 -5.93 12.53
N GLN A 81 -1.38 -7.07 13.07
CA GLN A 81 -2.06 -7.72 14.19
C GLN A 81 -2.09 -6.82 15.42
N ALA A 82 -0.96 -6.17 15.73
CA ALA A 82 -0.90 -5.21 16.85
C ALA A 82 -1.83 -4.03 16.61
N ALA A 83 -1.91 -3.53 15.40
CA ALA A 83 -2.83 -2.44 15.04
C ALA A 83 -4.30 -2.87 15.18
N CYS A 84 -4.62 -4.09 14.79
CA CYS A 84 -5.97 -4.64 14.94
C CYS A 84 -6.38 -4.70 16.40
N ASP A 85 -5.51 -5.24 17.26
CA ASP A 85 -5.77 -5.33 18.70
C ASP A 85 -5.93 -3.93 19.31
N ALA A 86 -5.09 -2.98 18.92
CA ALA A 86 -5.16 -1.60 19.39
C ALA A 86 -6.46 -0.91 18.94
N PHE A 87 -6.87 -1.15 17.69
CA PHE A 87 -8.11 -0.59 17.17
C PHE A 87 -9.33 -1.10 17.96
N GLU A 88 -9.38 -2.40 18.22
CA GLU A 88 -10.48 -3.02 18.99
C GLU A 88 -10.48 -2.56 20.45
N ALA A 89 -9.30 -2.28 21.01
CA ALA A 89 -9.14 -1.78 22.38
C ALA A 89 -9.26 -0.25 22.48
N GLU A 90 -9.46 0.45 21.38
CA GLU A 90 -9.49 1.91 21.31
C GLU A 90 -8.20 2.55 21.86
N ASP A 91 -7.07 1.89 21.60
CA ASP A 91 -5.74 2.34 22.02
C ASP A 91 -5.08 3.16 20.91
N ASP A 92 -5.37 4.45 20.89
CA ASP A 92 -4.90 5.38 19.85
C ASP A 92 -3.38 5.54 19.87
N GLU A 93 -2.74 5.45 21.04
CA GLU A 93 -1.30 5.57 21.15
C GLU A 93 -0.59 4.41 20.44
N THR A 94 -1.04 3.18 20.68
CA THR A 94 -0.47 2.02 20.01
C THR A 94 -0.78 2.02 18.52
N LEU A 95 -1.97 2.48 18.11
CA LEU A 95 -2.26 2.67 16.67
C LEU A 95 -1.26 3.60 16.01
N ALA A 96 -0.95 4.73 16.64
CA ALA A 96 0.04 5.68 16.11
C ALA A 96 1.43 5.05 16.00
N GLU A 97 1.83 4.23 16.97
CA GLU A 97 3.10 3.49 16.90
C GLU A 97 3.11 2.51 15.72
N CYS A 98 2.00 1.83 15.47
CA CYS A 98 1.87 0.92 14.33
C CYS A 98 1.95 1.67 13.00
N ASP A 99 1.40 2.88 12.92
CA ASP A 99 1.49 3.71 11.72
C ASP A 99 2.95 4.12 11.45
N THR A 100 3.68 4.49 12.51
CA THR A 100 5.11 4.80 12.39
C THR A 100 5.92 3.60 11.94
N MET A 101 5.63 2.42 12.48
CA MET A 101 6.29 1.18 12.08
C MET A 101 6.03 0.87 10.60
N PHE A 102 4.79 1.07 10.13
CA PHE A 102 4.46 0.90 8.73
C PHE A 102 5.25 1.86 7.85
N ASP A 103 5.31 3.14 8.21
CA ASP A 103 6.05 4.14 7.45
C ASP A 103 7.53 3.79 7.27
N ARG A 104 8.13 3.24 8.32
CA ARG A 104 9.54 2.81 8.27
C ARG A 104 9.77 1.59 7.39
N ASN A 105 8.76 0.78 7.16
CA ASN A 105 8.87 -0.50 6.46
C ASN A 105 8.02 -0.58 5.19
N GLN A 106 7.40 0.52 4.76
CA GLN A 106 6.54 0.53 3.58
C GLN A 106 7.27 0.16 2.29
N HIS A 107 8.59 0.34 2.25
CA HIS A 107 9.41 -0.07 1.11
C HIS A 107 9.29 -1.58 0.83
N LEU A 108 9.03 -2.39 1.86
CA LEU A 108 8.82 -3.83 1.68
C LEU A 108 7.56 -4.12 0.87
N VAL A 109 6.50 -3.35 1.09
CA VAL A 109 5.27 -3.44 0.30
C VAL A 109 5.54 -2.96 -1.13
N ALA A 110 6.24 -1.85 -1.27
CA ALA A 110 6.57 -1.30 -2.58
C ALA A 110 7.38 -2.29 -3.42
N GLU A 111 8.31 -3.02 -2.82
CA GLU A 111 9.09 -4.05 -3.50
C GLU A 111 8.20 -5.19 -4.02
N ILE A 112 7.27 -5.66 -3.21
CA ILE A 112 6.32 -6.71 -3.61
C ILE A 112 5.45 -6.23 -4.78
N LEU A 113 4.93 -5.02 -4.67
CA LEU A 113 4.07 -4.45 -5.71
C LEU A 113 4.84 -4.15 -7.00
N GLN A 114 6.09 -3.67 -6.92
CA GLN A 114 6.91 -3.45 -8.11
C GLN A 114 7.19 -4.76 -8.83
N ALA A 115 7.50 -5.82 -8.09
CA ALA A 115 7.71 -7.14 -8.68
C ALA A 115 6.47 -7.62 -9.42
N HIS A 116 5.28 -7.37 -8.88
CA HIS A 116 4.02 -7.68 -9.57
C HIS A 116 3.81 -6.77 -10.78
N ALA A 117 4.08 -5.48 -10.64
CA ALA A 117 3.97 -4.52 -11.75
C ALA A 117 4.87 -4.92 -12.92
N ASP A 118 6.05 -5.45 -12.64
CA ASP A 118 7.01 -5.88 -13.66
C ASP A 118 6.49 -7.06 -14.50
N THR A 119 5.46 -7.76 -14.04
CA THR A 119 4.80 -8.83 -14.82
C THR A 119 3.75 -8.29 -15.80
N LEU A 120 3.38 -7.02 -15.68
CA LEU A 120 2.34 -6.43 -16.52
C LEU A 120 2.87 -6.10 -17.91
N ALA A 121 2.06 -6.36 -18.92
CA ALA A 121 2.32 -5.89 -20.28
C ALA A 121 2.01 -4.40 -20.38
N LEU A 122 2.85 -3.66 -21.10
CA LEU A 122 2.61 -2.23 -21.35
C LEU A 122 1.78 -2.00 -22.59
#